data_b05d91847dd37c663e87e26507a147c6
#
_entry.id   b05d91847dd37c663e87e26507a147c6
#
_cell.length_a   1.000
_cell.length_b   1.000
_cell.length_c   1.000
_cell.angle_alpha   90.00
_cell.angle_beta   90.00
_cell.angle_gamma   90.00
#
_symmetry.space_group_name_H-M   'P 1'
#
loop_
_entity.id
_entity.type
_entity.pdbx_description
1 polymer ?
#
loop_
_entity_poly.entity_id
_entity_poly.type
_entity_poly.pdbx_seq_one_letter_code
_entity_poly.pdbx_strand_id
1 'polypeptide(L)'
;MKLIENSARRIDLDDFYDKVATVAHNCYQVKDKDHESNILFVKRLIDSRHLAMVEHFRFVFSLSEEQFVRFEKEHCPFYTLVNCKGHYLLGTSLRPIIEHFDGCSRKKENAKILLSALPAEIQNLFPKEEILPPCCSLFDLEKNKDQICEKAYEKLHFETYHLITDRGVTHE
;
A
#
# COMPACT_ATOMS: atom_id res chain seq x y z
N MET A 1 -35.42 13.24 -6.61
CA MET A 1 -34.05 12.87 -6.99
C MET A 1 -33.16 14.04 -6.65
N LYS A 2 -32.11 13.85 -5.86
CA LYS A 2 -31.17 14.92 -5.52
C LYS A 2 -30.04 14.89 -6.55
N LEU A 3 -29.90 15.95 -7.34
CA LEU A 3 -28.74 16.11 -8.22
C LEU A 3 -27.52 16.40 -7.36
N ILE A 4 -26.44 15.64 -7.58
CA ILE A 4 -25.15 15.86 -6.93
C ILE A 4 -24.21 16.39 -8.01
N GLU A 5 -23.53 17.49 -7.70
CA GLU A 5 -22.54 18.08 -8.62
C GLU A 5 -21.29 17.20 -8.71
N ASN A 6 -20.69 17.16 -9.90
CA ASN A 6 -19.42 16.48 -10.12
C ASN A 6 -18.34 17.11 -9.25
N SER A 7 -17.56 16.31 -8.60
CA SER A 7 -16.45 16.77 -7.75
C SER A 7 -15.29 15.77 -7.68
N ALA A 8 -14.12 16.30 -7.38
CA ALA A 8 -12.92 15.52 -7.10
C ALA A 8 -12.30 16.01 -5.78
N ARG A 9 -12.01 15.09 -4.87
CA ARG A 9 -11.37 15.39 -3.60
C ARG A 9 -10.24 14.42 -3.35
N ARG A 10 -9.02 14.94 -3.07
CA ARG A 10 -7.90 14.13 -2.62
C ARG A 10 -8.18 13.56 -1.22
N ILE A 11 -7.90 12.27 -1.04
CA ILE A 11 -7.94 11.61 0.26
C ILE A 11 -6.52 11.71 0.85
N ASP A 12 -6.36 12.61 1.81
CA ASP A 12 -5.08 12.95 2.44
C ASP A 12 -5.07 12.37 3.86
N LEU A 13 -4.85 11.08 3.95
CA LEU A 13 -4.78 10.33 5.21
C LEU A 13 -3.47 9.55 5.24
N ASP A 14 -2.70 9.73 6.30
CA ASP A 14 -1.40 9.09 6.50
C ASP A 14 -1.52 7.72 7.18
N ASP A 15 -2.63 7.47 7.88
CA ASP A 15 -2.88 6.18 8.51
C ASP A 15 -3.41 5.16 7.49
N PHE A 16 -2.84 3.96 7.52
CA PHE A 16 -3.22 2.85 6.62
C PHE A 16 -4.68 2.45 6.78
N TYR A 17 -5.12 2.22 8.00
CA TYR A 17 -6.48 1.71 8.26
C TYR A 17 -7.54 2.76 7.92
N ASP A 18 -7.32 4.01 8.28
CA ASP A 18 -8.25 5.10 8.03
C ASP A 18 -8.37 5.39 6.52
N LYS A 19 -7.25 5.38 5.79
CA LYS A 19 -7.26 5.59 4.33
C LYS A 19 -7.98 4.46 3.60
N VAL A 20 -7.64 3.22 3.89
CA VAL A 20 -8.25 2.04 3.28
C VAL A 20 -9.75 1.96 3.63
N ALA A 21 -10.12 2.22 4.89
CA ALA A 21 -11.51 2.24 5.32
C ALA A 21 -12.31 3.33 4.59
N THR A 22 -11.77 4.56 4.48
CA THR A 22 -12.43 5.67 3.78
C THR A 22 -12.70 5.32 2.32
N VAL A 23 -11.75 4.73 1.61
CA VAL A 23 -11.96 4.26 0.23
C VAL A 23 -13.02 3.18 0.18
N ALA A 24 -12.93 2.17 1.05
CA ALA A 24 -13.87 1.06 1.06
C ALA A 24 -15.29 1.50 1.45
N HIS A 25 -15.45 2.45 2.37
CA HIS A 25 -16.75 3.00 2.76
C HIS A 25 -17.51 3.61 1.57
N ASN A 26 -16.81 4.21 0.61
CA ASN A 26 -17.43 4.71 -0.63
C ASN A 26 -18.03 3.55 -1.45
N CYS A 27 -17.31 2.44 -1.57
CA CYS A 27 -17.80 1.27 -2.31
C CYS A 27 -18.98 0.58 -1.62
N TYR A 28 -18.97 0.53 -0.28
CA TYR A 28 -20.00 -0.13 0.53
C TYR A 28 -21.09 0.81 1.02
N GLN A 29 -21.05 2.11 0.66
CA GLN A 29 -21.99 3.15 1.10
C GLN A 29 -22.15 3.22 2.63
N VAL A 30 -21.07 3.02 3.35
CA VAL A 30 -21.01 3.08 4.82
C VAL A 30 -20.51 4.47 5.22
N LYS A 31 -21.03 5.02 6.33
CA LYS A 31 -20.53 6.28 6.88
C LYS A 31 -19.16 6.08 7.51
N ASP A 32 -18.34 7.15 7.46
CA ASP A 32 -17.06 7.18 8.16
C ASP A 32 -17.22 6.84 9.64
N LYS A 33 -16.27 6.11 10.18
CA LYS A 33 -16.25 5.61 11.55
C LYS A 33 -14.98 6.07 12.27
N ASP A 34 -14.91 5.79 13.56
CA ASP A 34 -13.71 5.98 14.35
C ASP A 34 -12.59 5.01 13.95
N HIS A 35 -11.36 5.34 14.32
CA HIS A 35 -10.16 4.58 13.98
C HIS A 35 -10.23 3.10 14.39
N GLU A 36 -10.72 2.79 15.59
CA GLU A 36 -10.83 1.40 16.06
C GLU A 36 -11.81 0.58 15.21
N SER A 37 -12.92 1.18 14.84
CA SER A 37 -13.91 0.57 13.91
C SER A 37 -13.30 0.37 12.51
N ASN A 38 -12.46 1.30 12.03
CA ASN A 38 -11.76 1.20 10.76
C ASN A 38 -10.76 0.05 10.76
N ILE A 39 -10.00 -0.14 11.83
CA ILE A 39 -9.09 -1.29 12.01
C ILE A 39 -9.86 -2.61 11.87
N LEU A 40 -10.98 -2.76 12.61
CA LEU A 40 -11.79 -3.97 12.57
C LEU A 40 -12.42 -4.21 11.18
N PHE A 41 -12.80 -3.15 10.50
CA PHE A 41 -13.37 -3.22 9.16
C PHE A 41 -12.33 -3.67 8.13
N VAL A 42 -11.15 -3.04 8.11
CA VAL A 42 -10.07 -3.39 7.18
C VAL A 42 -9.56 -4.82 7.42
N LYS A 43 -9.45 -5.26 8.69
CA LYS A 43 -9.12 -6.65 9.01
C LYS A 43 -10.12 -7.62 8.38
N ARG A 44 -11.42 -7.35 8.47
CA ARG A 44 -12.46 -8.19 7.82
C ARG A 44 -12.35 -8.20 6.31
N LEU A 45 -11.97 -7.07 5.67
CA LEU A 45 -11.71 -7.02 4.22
C LEU A 45 -10.55 -7.93 3.83
N ILE A 46 -9.47 -7.90 4.61
CA ILE A 46 -8.29 -8.76 4.39
C ILE A 46 -8.64 -10.23 4.58
N ASP A 47 -9.33 -10.58 5.67
CA ASP A 47 -9.74 -11.96 5.98
C ASP A 47 -10.68 -12.53 4.91
N SER A 48 -11.58 -11.70 4.37
CA SER A 48 -12.49 -12.07 3.27
C SER A 48 -11.86 -11.97 1.88
N ARG A 49 -10.57 -11.67 1.79
CA ARG A 49 -9.80 -11.53 0.54
C ARG A 49 -10.27 -10.41 -0.39
N HIS A 50 -10.93 -9.39 0.13
CA HIS A 50 -11.26 -8.17 -0.62
C HIS A 50 -10.04 -7.24 -0.71
N LEU A 51 -8.95 -7.74 -1.30
CA LEU A 51 -7.63 -7.10 -1.28
C LEU A 51 -7.50 -5.87 -2.20
N ALA A 52 -8.46 -5.64 -3.10
CA ALA A 52 -8.45 -4.45 -3.96
C ALA A 52 -8.45 -3.15 -3.13
N MET A 53 -9.12 -3.13 -1.98
CA MET A 53 -9.19 -1.94 -1.12
C MET A 53 -7.83 -1.58 -0.50
N VAL A 54 -7.01 -2.56 -0.15
CA VAL A 54 -5.69 -2.29 0.45
C VAL A 54 -4.64 -1.81 -0.56
N GLU A 55 -4.96 -1.78 -1.85
CA GLU A 55 -4.11 -1.17 -2.89
C GLU A 55 -4.10 0.36 -2.82
N HIS A 56 -5.07 0.98 -2.17
CA HIS A 56 -5.18 2.44 -2.05
C HIS A 56 -4.24 3.04 -1.01
N PHE A 57 -3.39 2.23 -0.39
CA PHE A 57 -2.28 2.70 0.43
C PHE A 57 -0.97 2.07 -0.04
N ARG A 58 0.03 2.90 -0.29
CA ARG A 58 1.36 2.43 -0.73
C ARG A 58 2.40 2.68 0.34
N PHE A 59 3.30 1.72 0.45
CA PHE A 59 4.52 1.80 1.23
C PHE A 59 5.71 1.94 0.29
N VAL A 60 6.71 2.70 0.70
CA VAL A 60 8.01 2.75 0.04
C VAL A 60 9.05 2.18 0.99
N PHE A 61 9.79 1.19 0.52
CA PHE A 61 10.80 0.49 1.28
C PHE A 61 12.19 0.88 0.79
N SER A 62 13.12 1.09 1.73
CA SER A 62 14.55 1.19 1.46
C SER A 62 15.17 -0.19 1.62
N LEU A 63 15.80 -0.67 0.57
CA LEU A 63 16.37 -2.01 0.45
C LEU A 63 17.91 -1.94 0.41
N SER A 64 18.58 -3.06 0.73
CA SER A 64 19.96 -3.26 0.32
C SER A 64 20.04 -3.54 -1.19
N GLU A 65 21.20 -3.39 -1.80
CA GLU A 65 21.44 -3.71 -3.21
C GLU A 65 21.10 -5.18 -3.50
N GLU A 66 21.50 -6.08 -2.62
CA GLU A 66 21.20 -7.52 -2.75
C GLU A 66 19.69 -7.79 -2.76
N GLN A 67 18.96 -7.17 -1.83
CA GLN A 67 17.50 -7.26 -1.78
C GLN A 67 16.87 -6.68 -3.04
N PHE A 68 17.32 -5.53 -3.51
CA PHE A 68 16.80 -4.89 -4.72
C PHE A 68 16.92 -5.82 -5.94
N VAL A 69 18.11 -6.40 -6.18
CA VAL A 69 18.33 -7.39 -7.26
C VAL A 69 17.44 -8.63 -7.08
N ARG A 70 17.20 -9.05 -5.84
CA ARG A 70 16.31 -10.18 -5.54
C ARG A 70 14.86 -9.88 -5.94
N PHE A 71 14.35 -8.68 -5.61
CA PHE A 71 13.00 -8.24 -5.98
C PHE A 71 12.87 -7.99 -7.49
N GLU A 72 13.89 -7.46 -8.15
CA GLU A 72 13.92 -7.26 -9.60
C GLU A 72 13.73 -8.59 -10.34
N LYS A 73 14.40 -9.65 -9.89
CA LYS A 73 14.26 -11.01 -10.47
C LYS A 73 12.89 -11.66 -10.25
N GLU A 74 12.07 -11.11 -9.39
CA GLU A 74 10.72 -11.63 -9.14
C GLU A 74 9.73 -11.20 -10.23
N HIS A 75 10.01 -10.09 -10.93
CA HIS A 75 9.14 -9.53 -11.97
C HIS A 75 7.68 -9.34 -11.53
N CYS A 76 7.45 -8.91 -10.28
CA CYS A 76 6.11 -8.65 -9.78
C CYS A 76 5.56 -7.34 -10.37
N PRO A 77 4.40 -7.37 -11.07
CA PRO A 77 3.85 -6.17 -11.71
C PRO A 77 3.37 -5.12 -10.70
N PHE A 78 3.20 -5.48 -9.43
CA PHE A 78 2.78 -4.58 -8.36
C PHE A 78 3.94 -3.90 -7.64
N TYR A 79 5.19 -4.19 -8.02
CA TYR A 79 6.38 -3.57 -7.48
C TYR A 79 6.87 -2.45 -8.40
N THR A 80 7.09 -1.28 -7.81
CA THR A 80 7.79 -0.18 -8.46
C THR A 80 9.20 -0.10 -7.91
N LEU A 81 10.17 -0.61 -8.66
CA LEU A 81 11.58 -0.61 -8.28
C LEU A 81 12.28 0.62 -8.85
N VAL A 82 13.01 1.32 -8.00
CA VAL A 82 13.77 2.52 -8.36
C VAL A 82 15.15 2.47 -7.71
N ASN A 83 16.21 2.60 -8.54
CA ASN A 83 17.58 2.86 -8.10
C ASN A 83 17.92 4.32 -8.44
N CYS A 84 18.15 5.14 -7.43
CA CYS A 84 18.46 6.56 -7.61
C CYS A 84 19.41 7.07 -6.53
N LYS A 85 20.54 7.68 -6.94
CA LYS A 85 21.52 8.29 -6.05
C LYS A 85 22.00 7.37 -4.90
N GLY A 86 22.12 6.07 -5.16
CA GLY A 86 22.52 5.07 -4.16
C GLY A 86 21.37 4.58 -3.26
N HIS A 87 20.16 5.06 -3.45
CA HIS A 87 18.96 4.51 -2.81
C HIS A 87 18.33 3.42 -3.69
N TYR A 88 18.12 2.25 -3.10
CA TYR A 88 17.41 1.12 -3.70
C TYR A 88 16.01 1.08 -3.10
N LEU A 89 15.02 1.57 -3.84
CA LEU A 89 13.67 1.76 -3.34
C LEU A 89 12.67 0.82 -4.02
N LEU A 90 11.69 0.35 -3.23
CA LEU A 90 10.57 -0.45 -3.71
C LEU A 90 9.27 0.15 -3.22
N GLY A 91 8.41 0.59 -4.15
CA GLY A 91 7.05 1.04 -3.87
C GLY A 91 6.04 -0.09 -4.11
N THR A 92 5.16 -0.36 -3.14
CA THR A 92 4.09 -1.35 -3.28
C THR A 92 2.96 -1.11 -2.28
N SER A 93 1.83 -1.80 -2.46
CA SER A 93 0.73 -1.85 -1.50
C SER A 93 0.82 -3.11 -0.63
N LEU A 94 -0.08 -3.24 0.35
CA LEU A 94 -0.15 -4.43 1.20
C LEU A 94 -0.65 -5.68 0.44
N ARG A 95 -1.44 -5.53 -0.63
CA ARG A 95 -2.01 -6.66 -1.37
C ARG A 95 -0.96 -7.68 -1.85
N PRO A 96 0.06 -7.32 -2.65
CA PRO A 96 1.04 -8.30 -3.11
C PRO A 96 1.84 -8.91 -1.94
N ILE A 97 2.03 -8.19 -0.83
CA ILE A 97 2.68 -8.76 0.37
C ILE A 97 1.82 -9.92 0.92
N ILE A 98 0.50 -9.73 1.06
CA ILE A 98 -0.43 -10.77 1.52
C ILE A 98 -0.46 -11.94 0.53
N GLU A 99 -0.64 -11.67 -0.77
CA GLU A 99 -0.71 -12.72 -1.80
C GLU A 99 0.58 -13.54 -1.90
N HIS A 100 1.73 -12.90 -1.75
CA HIS A 100 3.03 -13.56 -1.79
C HIS A 100 3.34 -14.32 -0.50
N PHE A 101 2.87 -13.82 0.65
CA PHE A 101 3.02 -14.51 1.93
C PHE A 101 2.33 -15.88 1.92
N ASP A 102 1.20 -15.99 1.24
CA ASP A 102 0.46 -17.25 1.05
C ASP A 102 0.98 -18.08 -0.14
N GLY A 103 1.93 -17.53 -0.90
CA GLY A 103 2.45 -18.11 -2.13
C GLY A 103 3.56 -19.15 -1.95
N CYS A 104 4.31 -19.39 -3.04
CA CYS A 104 5.45 -20.30 -3.03
C CYS A 104 6.60 -19.74 -2.15
N SER A 105 7.49 -20.63 -1.69
CA SER A 105 8.55 -20.34 -0.71
C SER A 105 9.38 -19.09 -1.04
N ARG A 106 9.79 -18.89 -2.31
CA ARG A 106 10.58 -17.73 -2.72
C ARG A 106 9.81 -16.41 -2.58
N LYS A 107 8.53 -16.37 -2.99
CA LYS A 107 7.67 -15.18 -2.86
C LYS A 107 7.37 -14.91 -1.41
N LYS A 108 7.12 -15.95 -0.62
CA LYS A 108 6.89 -15.84 0.81
C LYS A 108 8.09 -15.21 1.53
N GLU A 109 9.31 -15.62 1.20
CA GLU A 109 10.52 -15.02 1.78
C GLU A 109 10.66 -13.52 1.44
N ASN A 110 10.34 -13.13 0.20
CA ASN A 110 10.34 -11.72 -0.19
C ASN A 110 9.25 -10.92 0.55
N ALA A 111 8.05 -11.49 0.71
CA ALA A 111 6.99 -10.86 1.50
C ALA A 111 7.41 -10.66 2.96
N LYS A 112 8.09 -11.63 3.58
CA LYS A 112 8.62 -11.51 4.95
C LYS A 112 9.64 -10.39 5.10
N ILE A 113 10.50 -10.16 4.08
CA ILE A 113 11.44 -9.04 4.09
C ILE A 113 10.68 -7.71 4.19
N LEU A 114 9.68 -7.48 3.34
CA LEU A 114 8.88 -6.26 3.36
C LEU A 114 8.06 -6.16 4.66
N LEU A 115 7.45 -7.26 5.09
CA LEU A 115 6.64 -7.31 6.31
C LEU A 115 7.44 -6.90 7.55
N SER A 116 8.74 -7.23 7.61
CA SER A 116 9.62 -6.90 8.74
C SER A 116 9.76 -5.39 9.01
N ALA A 117 9.54 -4.55 7.99
CA ALA A 117 9.63 -3.10 8.07
C ALA A 117 8.29 -2.40 8.30
N LEU A 118 7.15 -3.11 8.20
CA LEU A 118 5.83 -2.51 8.38
C LEU A 118 5.55 -2.20 9.85
N PRO A 119 4.64 -1.25 10.15
CA PRO A 119 4.18 -0.98 11.51
C PRO A 119 3.66 -2.24 12.21
N ALA A 120 3.84 -2.29 13.53
CA ALA A 120 3.46 -3.46 14.34
C ALA A 120 1.96 -3.83 14.20
N GLU A 121 1.10 -2.83 14.04
CA GLU A 121 -0.34 -3.04 13.83
C GLU A 121 -0.63 -3.83 12.55
N ILE A 122 0.16 -3.61 11.49
CA ILE A 122 0.04 -4.35 10.22
C ILE A 122 0.72 -5.72 10.34
N GLN A 123 1.87 -5.80 11.01
CA GLN A 123 2.53 -7.09 11.28
C GLN A 123 1.62 -8.04 12.06
N ASN A 124 0.77 -7.53 12.96
CA ASN A 124 -0.18 -8.33 13.74
C ASN A 124 -1.30 -8.98 12.89
N LEU A 125 -1.38 -8.70 11.60
CA LEU A 125 -2.24 -9.42 10.64
C LEU A 125 -1.66 -10.78 10.22
N PHE A 126 -0.39 -11.05 10.57
CA PHE A 126 0.35 -12.24 10.17
C PHE A 126 0.80 -13.05 11.40
N PRO A 127 1.09 -14.35 11.24
CA PRO A 127 1.61 -15.18 12.33
C PRO A 127 2.92 -14.60 12.87
N LYS A 128 3.01 -14.39 14.19
CA LYS A 128 4.16 -13.74 14.84
C LYS A 128 5.48 -14.48 14.60
N GLU A 129 5.43 -15.79 14.56
CA GLU A 129 6.58 -16.67 14.32
C GLU A 129 7.16 -16.55 12.90
N GLU A 130 6.40 -15.95 11.99
CA GLU A 130 6.81 -15.73 10.60
C GLU A 130 7.39 -14.33 10.37
N ILE A 131 7.32 -13.43 11.36
CA ILE A 131 7.87 -12.07 11.26
C ILE A 131 9.39 -12.12 11.49
N LEU A 132 10.13 -11.68 10.48
CA LEU A 132 11.58 -11.56 10.58
C LEU A 132 11.99 -10.36 11.43
N PRO A 133 13.20 -10.37 12.03
CA PRO A 133 13.82 -9.14 12.52
C PRO A 133 13.90 -8.11 11.40
N PRO A 134 13.82 -6.80 11.69
CA PRO A 134 13.88 -5.76 10.66
C PRO A 134 15.13 -5.90 9.78
N CYS A 135 14.92 -6.15 8.49
CA CYS A 135 15.99 -6.34 7.51
C CYS A 135 15.93 -5.34 6.34
N CYS A 136 14.89 -4.53 6.29
CA CYS A 136 14.78 -3.32 5.49
C CYS A 136 14.04 -2.26 6.30
N SER A 137 13.83 -1.06 5.75
CA SER A 137 13.11 0.02 6.45
C SER A 137 12.09 0.69 5.53
N LEU A 138 11.10 1.36 6.13
CA LEU A 138 10.23 2.26 5.39
C LEU A 138 11.02 3.53 5.02
N PHE A 139 10.79 4.01 3.80
CA PHE A 139 11.33 5.27 3.29
C PHE A 139 10.19 6.30 3.22
N ASP A 140 10.26 7.32 4.06
CA ASP A 140 9.31 8.43 4.02
C ASP A 140 9.61 9.29 2.78
N LEU A 141 8.79 9.12 1.75
CA LEU A 141 8.99 9.72 0.43
C LEU A 141 8.92 11.25 0.50
N GLU A 142 8.01 11.80 1.30
CA GLU A 142 7.81 13.25 1.41
C GLU A 142 8.97 13.90 2.19
N LYS A 143 9.37 13.31 3.32
CA LYS A 143 10.48 13.84 4.13
C LYS A 143 11.84 13.73 3.43
N ASN A 144 12.00 12.76 2.55
CA ASN A 144 13.28 12.47 1.90
C ASN A 144 13.29 12.83 0.41
N LYS A 145 12.36 13.66 -0.03
CA LYS A 145 12.21 14.06 -1.44
C LYS A 145 13.51 14.58 -2.06
N ASP A 146 14.28 15.34 -1.32
CA ASP A 146 15.56 15.95 -1.78
C ASP A 146 16.69 14.91 -1.94
N GLN A 147 16.57 13.73 -1.34
CA GLN A 147 17.58 12.66 -1.43
C GLN A 147 17.49 11.86 -2.72
N ILE A 148 16.38 11.95 -3.45
CA ILE A 148 16.12 11.23 -4.70
C ILE A 148 15.94 12.20 -5.86
N CYS A 149 15.97 11.71 -7.10
CA CYS A 149 15.66 12.54 -8.25
C CYS A 149 14.14 12.64 -8.47
N GLU A 150 13.69 13.72 -9.12
CA GLU A 150 12.29 13.99 -9.44
C GLU A 150 11.60 12.79 -10.11
N LYS A 151 12.23 12.19 -11.11
CA LYS A 151 11.71 11.00 -11.80
C LYS A 151 11.52 9.79 -10.88
N ALA A 152 12.36 9.63 -9.86
CA ALA A 152 12.20 8.58 -8.85
C ALA A 152 11.01 8.88 -7.93
N TYR A 153 10.87 10.13 -7.51
CA TYR A 153 9.73 10.59 -6.73
C TYR A 153 8.41 10.36 -7.48
N GLU A 154 8.30 10.82 -8.73
CA GLU A 154 7.10 10.65 -9.56
C GLU A 154 6.67 9.18 -9.71
N LYS A 155 7.62 8.25 -9.85
CA LYS A 155 7.33 6.82 -9.95
C LYS A 155 6.80 6.20 -8.65
N LEU A 156 7.26 6.71 -7.52
CA LEU A 156 6.93 6.16 -6.19
C LEU A 156 5.76 6.89 -5.54
N HIS A 157 5.53 8.15 -5.91
CA HIS A 157 4.44 8.96 -5.40
C HIS A 157 3.07 8.39 -5.84
N PHE A 158 2.12 8.39 -4.91
CA PHE A 158 0.78 7.84 -5.13
C PHE A 158 -0.26 8.69 -4.42
N GLU A 159 -1.26 9.11 -5.15
CA GLU A 159 -2.40 9.87 -4.62
C GLU A 159 -3.71 9.12 -4.80
N THR A 160 -4.61 9.29 -3.87
CA THR A 160 -5.96 8.72 -3.93
C THR A 160 -6.98 9.84 -3.97
N TYR A 161 -7.90 9.77 -4.93
CA TYR A 161 -8.98 10.75 -5.08
C TYR A 161 -10.35 10.09 -4.94
N HIS A 162 -11.24 10.77 -4.23
CA HIS A 162 -12.67 10.49 -4.26
C HIS A 162 -13.30 11.32 -5.36
N LEU A 163 -13.89 10.66 -6.36
CA LEU A 163 -14.55 11.29 -7.48
C LEU A 163 -16.06 11.10 -7.37
N ILE A 164 -16.81 12.17 -7.54
CA ILE A 164 -18.25 12.14 -7.75
C ILE A 164 -18.48 12.58 -9.18
N THR A 165 -18.99 11.65 -10.02
CA THR A 165 -19.20 11.91 -11.44
C THR A 165 -20.37 11.08 -11.98
N ASP A 166 -20.79 11.35 -13.21
CA ASP A 166 -21.76 10.53 -13.91
C ASP A 166 -21.24 9.11 -14.13
N ARG A 167 -22.13 8.13 -14.04
CA ARG A 167 -21.79 6.72 -14.22
C ARG A 167 -21.24 6.42 -15.63
N GLY A 168 -21.71 7.15 -16.66
CA GLY A 168 -21.21 7.01 -18.02
C GLY A 168 -19.74 7.37 -18.14
N VAL A 169 -19.30 8.44 -17.45
CA VAL A 169 -17.91 8.91 -17.45
C VAL A 169 -16.96 7.94 -16.73
N THR A 170 -17.43 7.21 -15.72
CA THR A 170 -16.58 6.26 -14.97
C THR A 170 -16.36 4.92 -15.66
N HIS A 171 -17.05 4.64 -16.76
CA HIS A 171 -16.95 3.39 -17.53
C HIS A 171 -16.23 3.56 -18.89
N GLU A 172 -15.82 4.76 -19.24
CA GLU A 172 -14.94 5.05 -20.36
C GLU A 172 -13.46 4.98 -19.94
#